data_16ab84927d4508c8b1f3ac70022c853c
#
_entry.id   16ab84927d4508c8b1f3ac70022c853c
#
_cell.length_a   1.000
_cell.length_b   1.000
_cell.length_c   1.000
_cell.angle_alpha   90.00
_cell.angle_beta   90.00
_cell.angle_gamma   90.00
#
_symmetry.space_group_name_H-M   'P 1'
#
loop_
_entity.id
_entity.type
_entity.pdbx_description
1 polymer ?
#
loop_
_entity_poly.entity_id
_entity_poly.type
_entity_poly.pdbx_seq_one_letter_code
_entity_poly.pdbx_strand_id
1 'polypeptide(L)'
;MLITSPQQMHEFKSLAFHSKILLLYDLGAGKTTLIKGFAEGIGIASEKVQSPTYAYLNIYDDKLLHIDMYRLDSLEEMIEKGILNQISEFEWIVIEWPKREDQLDLQDFLSIKIEKISADTRELIIF
;
A
#
# COMPACT_ATOMS: atom_id res chain seq x y z
N MET A 1 13.82 5.71 -9.32
CA MET A 1 14.55 4.42 -9.37
C MET A 1 13.90 3.49 -10.37
N LEU A 2 14.68 2.87 -11.23
CA LEU A 2 14.17 1.94 -12.21
C LEU A 2 14.16 0.52 -11.66
N ILE A 3 13.05 -0.18 -11.90
CA ILE A 3 12.85 -1.56 -11.48
C ILE A 3 12.63 -2.39 -12.73
N THR A 4 13.50 -3.37 -12.96
CA THR A 4 13.49 -4.16 -14.20
C THR A 4 12.98 -5.59 -14.01
N SER A 5 12.61 -5.98 -12.80
CA SER A 5 12.04 -7.31 -12.53
C SER A 5 11.13 -7.28 -11.31
N PRO A 6 10.17 -8.23 -11.20
CA PRO A 6 9.38 -8.38 -9.99
C PRO A 6 10.24 -8.65 -8.76
N GLN A 7 11.37 -9.34 -8.92
CA GLN A 7 12.28 -9.62 -7.82
C GLN A 7 12.85 -8.34 -7.24
N GLN A 8 13.28 -7.39 -8.08
CA GLN A 8 13.76 -6.09 -7.60
C GLN A 8 12.66 -5.33 -6.86
N MET A 9 11.42 -5.38 -7.35
CA MET A 9 10.29 -4.77 -6.68
C MET A 9 10.09 -5.39 -5.30
N HIS A 10 10.22 -6.71 -5.19
CA HIS A 10 10.06 -7.42 -3.94
C HIS A 10 11.16 -7.08 -2.93
N GLU A 11 12.35 -6.72 -3.40
CA GLU A 11 13.47 -6.36 -2.51
C GLU A 11 13.23 -5.08 -1.71
N PHE A 12 12.17 -4.34 -2.02
CA PHE A 12 11.78 -3.17 -1.24
C PHE A 12 11.19 -3.49 0.14
N LYS A 13 11.32 -4.73 0.60
CA LYS A 13 10.97 -5.09 1.99
C LYS A 13 11.67 -4.20 3.02
N SER A 14 12.83 -3.64 2.66
CA SER A 14 13.54 -2.71 3.53
C SER A 14 12.77 -1.42 3.81
N LEU A 15 11.75 -1.10 3.02
CA LEU A 15 10.88 0.05 3.29
C LEU A 15 10.22 -0.03 4.66
N ALA A 16 10.01 -1.25 5.17
CA ALA A 16 9.45 -1.45 6.50
C ALA A 16 10.33 -0.87 7.61
N PHE A 17 11.63 -0.66 7.35
CA PHE A 17 12.52 -0.03 8.31
C PHE A 17 12.49 1.49 8.26
N HIS A 18 11.86 2.07 7.24
CA HIS A 18 11.80 3.52 7.05
C HIS A 18 10.45 4.11 7.37
N SER A 19 9.38 3.35 7.12
CA SER A 19 8.04 3.84 7.39
C SER A 19 7.10 2.68 7.68
N LYS A 20 6.14 2.92 8.57
CA LYS A 20 5.09 1.96 8.87
C LYS A 20 3.86 2.15 8.00
N ILE A 21 3.76 3.27 7.30
CA ILE A 21 2.62 3.62 6.46
C ILE A 21 3.12 3.91 5.05
N LEU A 22 2.58 3.18 4.07
CA LEU A 22 2.86 3.42 2.66
C LEU A 22 1.60 3.90 1.95
N LEU A 23 1.74 4.98 1.19
CA LEU A 23 0.70 5.47 0.29
C LEU A 23 1.17 5.17 -1.14
N LEU A 24 0.42 4.34 -1.85
CA LEU A 24 0.80 3.89 -3.19
C LEU A 24 -0.06 4.52 -4.26
N TYR A 25 0.57 5.28 -5.14
CA TYR A 25 -0.03 5.88 -6.32
C TYR A 25 0.46 5.08 -7.51
N ASP A 26 -0.46 4.45 -8.23
CA ASP A 26 -0.09 3.52 -9.29
C ASP A 26 -0.70 3.90 -10.63
N LEU A 27 0.13 3.81 -11.66
CA LEU A 27 -0.29 3.96 -13.04
C LEU A 27 -0.05 2.66 -13.83
N GLY A 28 0.02 1.52 -13.14
CA GLY A 28 0.26 0.26 -13.81
C GLY A 28 0.46 -0.90 -12.84
N ALA A 29 1.16 -1.92 -13.28
CA ALA A 29 1.39 -3.13 -12.52
C ALA A 29 2.62 -3.01 -11.61
N GLY A 30 2.60 -3.72 -10.48
CA GLY A 30 3.72 -3.78 -9.54
C GLY A 30 3.35 -3.50 -8.08
N LYS A 31 2.15 -2.96 -7.82
CA LYS A 31 1.71 -2.68 -6.45
C LYS A 31 1.72 -3.92 -5.57
N THR A 32 1.11 -5.00 -6.04
CA THR A 32 1.00 -6.22 -5.25
C THR A 32 2.36 -6.77 -4.90
N THR A 33 3.29 -6.75 -5.85
CA THR A 33 4.66 -7.23 -5.61
C THR A 33 5.37 -6.36 -4.56
N LEU A 34 5.21 -5.05 -4.64
CA LEU A 34 5.79 -4.13 -3.66
C LEU A 34 5.21 -4.38 -2.27
N ILE A 35 3.89 -4.56 -2.18
CA ILE A 35 3.21 -4.83 -0.92
C ILE A 35 3.66 -6.16 -0.33
N LYS A 36 3.85 -7.18 -1.16
CA LYS A 36 4.39 -8.46 -0.71
C LYS A 36 5.77 -8.30 -0.08
N GLY A 37 6.63 -7.49 -0.69
CA GLY A 37 7.94 -7.20 -0.14
C GLY A 37 7.85 -6.47 1.20
N PHE A 38 6.99 -5.47 1.29
CA PHE A 38 6.76 -4.73 2.53
C PHE A 38 6.26 -5.66 3.63
N ALA A 39 5.28 -6.53 3.31
CA ALA A 39 4.74 -7.50 4.27
C ALA A 39 5.81 -8.45 4.78
N GLU A 40 6.67 -8.96 3.90
CA GLU A 40 7.78 -9.82 4.33
C GLU A 40 8.74 -9.09 5.26
N GLY A 41 8.95 -7.79 5.03
CA GLY A 41 9.79 -6.97 5.89
C GLY A 41 9.31 -6.91 7.34
N ILE A 42 8.04 -7.17 7.58
CA ILE A 42 7.45 -7.18 8.93
C ILE A 42 7.01 -8.58 9.37
N GLY A 43 7.50 -9.61 8.69
CA GLY A 43 7.30 -11.00 9.11
C GLY A 43 6.01 -11.66 8.64
N ILE A 44 5.37 -11.12 7.61
CA ILE A 44 4.15 -11.68 7.03
C ILE A 44 4.49 -12.43 5.75
N ALA A 45 4.02 -13.67 5.61
CA ALA A 45 4.26 -14.47 4.42
C ALA A 45 3.65 -13.79 3.18
N SER A 46 4.44 -13.61 2.12
CA SER A 46 4.03 -12.86 0.94
C SER A 46 2.83 -13.46 0.22
N GLU A 47 2.65 -14.78 0.28
CA GLU A 47 1.51 -15.44 -0.34
C GLU A 47 0.17 -15.07 0.29
N LYS A 48 0.15 -14.47 1.47
CA LYS A 48 -1.08 -13.97 2.10
C LYS A 48 -1.59 -12.70 1.48
N VAL A 49 -0.71 -11.95 0.79
CA VAL A 49 -1.07 -10.65 0.24
C VAL A 49 -1.90 -10.82 -1.02
N GLN A 50 -3.06 -10.18 -1.04
CA GLN A 50 -3.99 -10.18 -2.16
C GLN A 50 -4.51 -8.78 -2.40
N SER A 51 -4.96 -8.51 -3.62
CA SER A 51 -5.64 -7.25 -3.93
C SER A 51 -6.99 -7.22 -3.20
N PRO A 52 -7.31 -6.15 -2.46
CA PRO A 52 -8.64 -6.01 -1.88
C PRO A 52 -9.65 -5.72 -2.99
N THR A 53 -10.42 -6.74 -3.42
CA THR A 53 -11.30 -6.61 -4.60
C THR A 53 -12.69 -6.07 -4.25
N TYR A 54 -13.31 -6.61 -3.21
CA TYR A 54 -14.70 -6.26 -2.88
C TYR A 54 -14.86 -5.66 -1.49
N ALA A 55 -13.90 -5.88 -0.60
CA ALA A 55 -14.01 -5.53 0.81
C ALA A 55 -13.33 -4.21 1.16
N TYR A 56 -12.73 -3.51 0.19
CA TYR A 56 -11.95 -2.27 0.36
C TYR A 56 -10.70 -2.44 1.22
N LEU A 57 -10.64 -3.45 2.08
CA LEU A 57 -9.50 -3.68 2.95
C LEU A 57 -9.28 -5.17 3.21
N ASN A 58 -8.04 -5.51 3.48
CA ASN A 58 -7.62 -6.81 4.00
C ASN A 58 -6.75 -6.58 5.23
N ILE A 59 -6.77 -7.54 6.14
CA ILE A 59 -5.91 -7.53 7.32
C ILE A 59 -5.08 -8.81 7.30
N TYR A 60 -3.76 -8.68 7.40
CA TYR A 60 -2.85 -9.82 7.38
C TYR A 60 -2.22 -10.01 8.76
N ASP A 61 -2.40 -11.20 9.34
CA ASP A 61 -1.82 -11.59 10.63
C ASP A 61 -2.16 -10.62 11.77
N ASP A 62 -3.33 -9.98 11.72
CA ASP A 62 -3.75 -8.94 12.67
C ASP A 62 -2.70 -7.83 12.83
N LYS A 63 -1.86 -7.62 11.83
CA LYS A 63 -0.70 -6.75 11.93
C LYS A 63 -0.64 -5.69 10.84
N LEU A 64 -0.95 -6.03 9.60
CA LEU A 64 -0.90 -5.13 8.46
C LEU A 64 -2.30 -4.87 7.92
N LEU A 65 -2.68 -3.60 7.87
CA LEU A 65 -3.91 -3.16 7.24
C LEU A 65 -3.62 -2.74 5.80
N HIS A 66 -4.31 -3.36 4.84
CA HIS A 66 -4.17 -3.09 3.41
C HIS A 66 -5.49 -2.55 2.88
N ILE A 67 -5.50 -1.30 2.45
CA ILE A 67 -6.71 -0.60 2.00
C ILE A 67 -6.58 -0.21 0.54
N ASP A 68 -7.64 -0.40 -0.25
CA ASP A 68 -7.76 0.13 -1.60
C ASP A 68 -8.88 1.17 -1.61
N MET A 69 -8.52 2.42 -1.85
CA MET A 69 -9.47 3.54 -1.85
C MET A 69 -9.98 3.90 -3.24
N TYR A 70 -9.60 3.16 -4.27
CA TYR A 70 -9.95 3.51 -5.64
C TYR A 70 -11.45 3.72 -5.85
N ARG A 71 -12.28 2.87 -5.22
CA ARG A 71 -13.74 2.91 -5.35
C ARG A 71 -14.44 3.75 -4.30
N LEU A 72 -13.72 4.34 -3.36
CA LEU A 72 -14.31 5.17 -2.32
C LEU A 72 -14.47 6.59 -2.85
N ASP A 73 -15.67 7.13 -2.75
CA ASP A 73 -16.01 8.42 -3.36
C ASP A 73 -15.99 9.58 -2.37
N SER A 74 -16.13 9.31 -1.08
CA SER A 74 -16.26 10.37 -0.08
C SER A 74 -15.69 9.96 1.28
N LEU A 75 -15.42 10.98 2.11
CA LEU A 75 -15.04 10.76 3.51
C LEU A 75 -16.18 10.08 4.28
N GLU A 76 -17.42 10.45 3.98
CA GLU A 76 -18.58 9.83 4.62
C GLU A 76 -18.62 8.32 4.37
N GLU A 77 -18.34 7.90 3.15
CA GLU A 77 -18.31 6.48 2.79
C GLU A 77 -17.21 5.76 3.58
N MET A 78 -16.05 6.38 3.74
CA MET A 78 -14.96 5.81 4.56
C MET A 78 -15.38 5.63 6.01
N ILE A 79 -16.11 6.60 6.56
CA ILE A 79 -16.61 6.53 7.93
C ILE A 79 -17.65 5.41 8.06
N GLU A 80 -18.60 5.34 7.16
CA GLU A 80 -19.67 4.33 7.18
C GLU A 80 -19.11 2.91 7.09
N LYS A 81 -18.06 2.71 6.32
CA LYS A 81 -17.42 1.40 6.18
C LYS A 81 -16.43 1.10 7.29
N GLY A 82 -16.26 1.98 8.26
CA GLY A 82 -15.37 1.78 9.39
C GLY A 82 -13.89 1.88 9.05
N ILE A 83 -13.53 2.42 7.89
CA ILE A 83 -12.15 2.48 7.43
C ILE A 83 -11.31 3.39 8.32
N LEU A 84 -11.83 4.54 8.72
CA LEU A 84 -11.10 5.46 9.59
C LEU A 84 -10.82 4.85 10.95
N ASN A 85 -11.76 4.07 11.49
CA ASN A 85 -11.55 3.38 12.75
C ASN A 85 -10.46 2.32 12.63
N GLN A 86 -10.43 1.60 11.52
CA GLN A 86 -9.39 0.59 11.28
C GLN A 86 -8.01 1.25 11.17
N ILE A 87 -7.91 2.36 10.46
CA ILE A 87 -6.64 3.09 10.33
C ILE A 87 -6.08 3.46 11.70
N SER A 88 -6.92 3.89 12.63
CA SER A 88 -6.48 4.30 13.97
C SER A 88 -6.00 3.13 14.82
N GLU A 89 -6.34 1.90 14.48
CA GLU A 89 -6.00 0.71 15.27
C GLU A 89 -4.74 -0.01 14.81
N PHE A 90 -4.20 0.33 13.63
CA PHE A 90 -3.04 -0.36 13.07
C PHE A 90 -1.84 0.55 12.99
N GLU A 91 -0.66 -0.01 13.28
CA GLU A 91 0.61 0.68 13.06
C GLU A 91 1.09 0.52 11.63
N TRP A 92 0.98 -0.69 11.06
CA TRP A 92 1.44 -1.01 9.71
C TRP A 92 0.28 -0.90 8.75
N ILE A 93 0.39 0.03 7.78
CA ILE A 93 -0.70 0.34 6.88
C ILE A 93 -0.18 0.54 5.47
N VAL A 94 -0.84 -0.09 4.49
CA VAL A 94 -0.61 0.20 3.06
C VAL A 94 -1.94 0.68 2.48
N ILE A 95 -1.91 1.83 1.84
CA ILE A 95 -3.08 2.41 1.19
C ILE A 95 -2.81 2.54 -0.30
N GLU A 96 -3.58 1.84 -1.12
CA GLU A 96 -3.55 1.97 -2.57
C GLU A 96 -4.56 3.04 -2.99
N TRP A 97 -4.17 3.89 -3.95
CA TRP A 97 -4.99 4.97 -4.45
C TRP A 97 -5.51 5.86 -3.32
N PRO A 98 -4.61 6.42 -2.48
CA PRO A 98 -5.07 7.19 -1.33
C PRO A 98 -5.89 8.40 -1.77
N LYS A 99 -6.98 8.64 -1.04
CA LYS A 99 -7.85 9.78 -1.25
C LYS A 99 -7.99 10.52 0.06
N ARG A 100 -8.00 11.85 -0.02
CA ARG A 100 -8.19 12.73 1.14
C ARG A 100 -7.17 12.48 2.25
N GLU A 101 -5.89 12.31 1.84
CA GLU A 101 -4.79 12.03 2.76
C GLU A 101 -4.70 13.08 3.86
N ASP A 102 -5.00 14.32 3.53
CA ASP A 102 -5.00 15.44 4.46
C ASP A 102 -6.04 15.29 5.57
N GLN A 103 -7.08 14.47 5.34
CA GLN A 103 -8.16 14.23 6.30
C GLN A 103 -7.99 12.94 7.08
N LEU A 104 -7.00 12.11 6.73
CA LEU A 104 -6.78 10.81 7.37
C LEU A 104 -5.93 10.90 8.63
N ASP A 105 -5.35 12.06 8.91
CA ASP A 105 -4.48 12.29 10.08
C ASP A 105 -3.34 11.28 10.16
N LEU A 106 -2.71 11.01 9.03
CA LEU A 106 -1.57 10.09 8.94
C LEU A 106 -0.28 10.83 9.24
N GLN A 107 0.63 10.17 9.98
CA GLN A 107 1.93 10.72 10.31
C GLN A 107 3.02 9.75 9.87
N ASP A 108 4.17 10.33 9.45
CA ASP A 108 5.35 9.55 9.08
C ASP A 108 5.08 8.52 7.98
N PHE A 109 4.24 8.89 7.02
CA PHE A 109 3.96 8.05 5.87
C PHE A 109 4.97 8.28 4.74
N LEU A 110 5.11 7.27 3.88
CA LEU A 110 5.93 7.33 2.67
C LEU A 110 5.03 7.25 1.45
N SER A 111 5.13 8.21 0.57
CA SER A 111 4.37 8.22 -0.69
C SER A 111 5.21 7.66 -1.82
N ILE A 112 4.68 6.68 -2.53
CA ILE A 112 5.38 6.01 -3.64
C ILE A 112 4.48 6.00 -4.87
N LYS A 113 5.02 6.49 -5.99
CA LYS A 113 4.36 6.39 -7.28
C LYS A 113 5.08 5.36 -8.11
N ILE A 114 4.32 4.44 -8.71
CA ILE A 114 4.86 3.40 -9.58
C ILE A 114 4.40 3.71 -11.01
N GLU A 115 5.35 3.93 -11.91
CA GLU A 115 5.07 4.18 -13.32
C GLU A 115 5.58 3.04 -14.18
N LYS A 116 4.74 2.57 -15.11
CA LYS A 116 5.16 1.59 -16.10
C LYS A 116 5.88 2.30 -17.23
N ILE A 117 7.16 2.01 -17.37
CA ILE A 117 7.99 2.60 -18.45
C ILE A 117 7.93 1.73 -19.70
N SER A 118 7.99 0.40 -19.50
CA SER A 118 7.90 -0.58 -20.59
C SER A 118 7.30 -1.86 -20.02
N ALA A 119 7.21 -2.91 -20.86
CA ALA A 119 6.69 -4.20 -20.40
C ALA A 119 7.47 -4.74 -19.19
N ASP A 120 8.78 -4.48 -19.14
CA ASP A 120 9.67 -5.05 -18.13
C ASP A 120 10.18 -4.04 -17.10
N THR A 121 9.93 -2.75 -17.30
CA THR A 121 10.56 -1.71 -16.50
C THR A 121 9.52 -0.84 -15.82
N ARG A 122 9.75 -0.58 -14.54
CA ARG A 122 8.95 0.33 -13.70
C ARG A 122 9.85 1.40 -13.13
N GLU A 123 9.30 2.56 -12.88
CA GLU A 123 9.98 3.61 -12.15
C GLU A 123 9.26 3.85 -10.82
N LEU A 124 10.03 3.82 -9.74
CA LEU A 124 9.52 4.17 -8.41
C LEU A 124 9.94 5.58 -8.08
N ILE A 125 8.98 6.40 -7.74
CA ILE A 125 9.20 7.78 -7.33
C ILE A 125 8.70 7.92 -5.90
N ILE A 126 9.61 8.30 -5.00
CA ILE A 126 9.29 8.51 -3.58
C ILE A 126 9.17 10.01 -3.36
N PHE A 127 8.07 10.44 -2.77
CA PHE A 127 7.83 11.86 -2.57
C PHE A 127 7.07 12.17 -1.27
#